data_0419b43d32753f3252058600fbe7d4fb
#
_entry.id   0419b43d32753f3252058600fbe7d4fb
#
_cell.length_a   1.000
_cell.length_b   1.000
_cell.length_c   1.000
_cell.angle_alpha   90.00
_cell.angle_beta   90.00
_cell.angle_gamma   90.00
#
_symmetry.space_group_name_H-M   'P 1'
#
loop_
_entity.id
_entity.type
_entity.pdbx_description
1 polymer ?
#
loop_
_entity_poly.entity_id
_entity_poly.type
_entity_poly.pdbx_seq_one_letter_code
_entity_poly.pdbx_strand_id
1 'polypeptide(L)'
;GTRMKIIFVRHGEPDYRELEERFYTGFGMDLAPLSEKGRQQAQELCQNPLLGSADILVSSAVTRALETAFYVSCATGLPLRVEPLLHEWQVLESGVENFEKARTLFLENNGKLLPHCPIQYETAEEMRARFIESMAKYSDYQKVVVVTHRMLIRQFVPNETIDFCQVIECEIEI
;
A
#
# COMPACT_ATOMS: atom_id res chain seq x y z
N GLY A 1 -8.63 22.40 -4.44
CA GLY A 1 -8.60 20.95 -4.56
C GLY A 1 -9.87 20.28 -4.09
N THR A 2 -10.03 19.03 -4.44
CA THR A 2 -11.16 18.20 -4.04
C THR A 2 -10.78 17.42 -2.79
N ARG A 3 -11.65 17.42 -1.76
CA ARG A 3 -11.48 16.54 -0.61
C ARG A 3 -12.13 15.20 -0.91
N MET A 4 -11.36 14.15 -0.70
CA MET A 4 -11.81 12.79 -0.93
C MET A 4 -11.69 11.98 0.35
N LYS A 5 -12.71 11.19 0.67
CA LYS A 5 -12.64 10.24 1.77
C LYS A 5 -11.96 8.98 1.28
N ILE A 6 -10.87 8.64 1.95
CA ILE A 6 -10.06 7.46 1.64
C ILE A 6 -10.20 6.46 2.78
N ILE A 7 -10.53 5.24 2.43
CA ILE A 7 -10.49 4.11 3.35
C ILE A 7 -9.26 3.30 2.97
N PHE A 8 -8.16 3.55 3.66
CA PHE A 8 -6.94 2.78 3.45
C PHE A 8 -7.07 1.37 4.01
N VAL A 9 -6.57 0.42 3.26
CA VAL A 9 -6.43 -0.98 3.68
C VAL A 9 -5.01 -1.42 3.37
N ARG A 10 -4.24 -1.81 4.39
CA ARG A 10 -2.98 -2.47 4.15
C ARG A 10 -3.25 -3.91 3.70
N HIS A 11 -2.51 -4.40 2.70
CA HIS A 11 -2.63 -5.78 2.25
C HIS A 11 -2.42 -6.78 3.39
N GLY A 12 -2.88 -8.01 3.21
CA GLY A 12 -2.65 -9.12 4.14
C GLY A 12 -1.22 -9.62 4.12
N GLU A 13 -0.88 -10.51 5.05
CA GLU A 13 0.46 -11.07 5.18
C GLU A 13 0.87 -11.81 3.89
N PRO A 14 2.00 -11.40 3.26
CA PRO A 14 2.50 -12.10 2.08
C PRO A 14 3.33 -13.33 2.45
N ASP A 15 3.43 -14.28 1.51
CA ASP A 15 4.28 -15.45 1.61
C ASP A 15 5.41 -15.36 0.59
N TYR A 16 6.62 -15.06 1.07
CA TYR A 16 7.79 -14.92 0.23
C TYR A 16 8.60 -16.22 0.05
N ARG A 17 8.21 -17.32 0.71
CA ARG A 17 9.04 -18.53 0.78
C ARG A 17 9.41 -19.09 -0.59
N GLU A 18 8.43 -19.28 -1.47
CA GLU A 18 8.68 -19.81 -2.81
C GLU A 18 9.59 -18.89 -3.62
N LEU A 19 9.39 -17.56 -3.50
CA LEU A 19 10.19 -16.60 -4.24
C LEU A 19 11.65 -16.60 -3.76
N GLU A 20 11.85 -16.70 -2.45
CA GLU A 20 13.19 -16.79 -1.86
C GLU A 20 13.90 -18.08 -2.28
N GLU A 21 13.20 -19.22 -2.28
CA GLU A 21 13.74 -20.50 -2.73
C GLU A 21 14.15 -20.49 -4.19
N ARG A 22 13.48 -19.68 -5.02
CA ARG A 22 13.78 -19.55 -6.45
C ARG A 22 14.68 -18.36 -6.76
N PHE A 23 15.21 -17.70 -5.73
CA PHE A 23 16.11 -16.54 -5.85
C PHE A 23 15.52 -15.36 -6.65
N TYR A 24 14.21 -15.17 -6.58
CA TYR A 24 13.61 -13.97 -7.17
C TYR A 24 14.04 -12.73 -6.41
N THR A 25 14.25 -11.63 -7.14
CA THR A 25 14.69 -10.35 -6.58
C THR A 25 13.89 -9.21 -7.20
N GLY A 26 13.92 -8.04 -6.56
CA GLY A 26 13.27 -6.84 -7.08
C GLY A 26 11.80 -7.07 -7.38
N PHE A 27 11.40 -6.78 -8.62
CA PHE A 27 10.02 -6.97 -9.09
C PHE A 27 9.50 -8.40 -8.83
N GLY A 28 10.36 -9.41 -8.94
CA GLY A 28 9.96 -10.80 -8.71
C GLY A 28 9.43 -11.04 -7.29
N MET A 29 9.87 -10.27 -6.30
CA MET A 29 9.37 -10.38 -4.93
C MET A 29 7.95 -9.85 -4.80
N ASP A 30 7.51 -8.97 -5.68
CA ASP A 30 6.15 -8.43 -5.70
C ASP A 30 5.13 -9.43 -6.24
N LEU A 31 5.56 -10.58 -6.72
CA LEU A 31 4.69 -11.67 -7.15
C LEU A 31 4.20 -12.53 -5.97
N ALA A 32 4.66 -12.28 -4.76
CA ALA A 32 4.31 -13.07 -3.58
C ALA A 32 2.79 -13.03 -3.32
N PRO A 33 2.16 -14.20 -3.21
CA PRO A 33 0.75 -14.28 -2.82
C PRO A 33 0.59 -14.08 -1.31
N LEU A 34 -0.63 -14.00 -0.84
CA LEU A 34 -0.91 -14.02 0.59
C LEU A 34 -0.56 -15.40 1.17
N SER A 35 -0.07 -15.38 2.42
CA SER A 35 0.06 -16.60 3.21
C SER A 35 -1.34 -17.11 3.61
N GLU A 36 -1.40 -18.31 4.20
CA GLU A 36 -2.66 -18.82 4.75
C GLU A 36 -3.22 -17.84 5.79
N LYS A 37 -2.36 -17.33 6.67
CA LYS A 37 -2.73 -16.31 7.65
C LYS A 37 -3.22 -15.04 6.96
N GLY A 38 -2.55 -14.62 5.88
CA GLY A 38 -2.95 -13.44 5.10
C GLY A 38 -4.33 -13.61 4.48
N ARG A 39 -4.66 -14.80 4.00
CA ARG A 39 -6.01 -15.09 3.46
C ARG A 39 -7.07 -15.02 4.56
N GLN A 40 -6.76 -15.52 5.75
CA GLN A 40 -7.67 -15.39 6.90
C GLN A 40 -7.87 -13.94 7.30
N GLN A 41 -6.79 -13.15 7.31
CA GLN A 41 -6.86 -11.71 7.58
C GLN A 41 -7.76 -11.00 6.56
N ALA A 42 -7.64 -11.34 5.29
CA ALA A 42 -8.46 -10.74 4.23
C ALA A 42 -9.94 -11.13 4.37
N GLN A 43 -10.23 -12.36 4.77
CA GLN A 43 -11.61 -12.81 5.02
C GLN A 43 -12.23 -12.05 6.19
N GLU A 44 -11.48 -11.87 7.28
CA GLU A 44 -11.95 -11.11 8.45
C GLU A 44 -12.15 -9.63 8.10
N LEU A 45 -11.24 -9.07 7.31
CA LEU A 45 -11.34 -7.70 6.80
C LEU A 45 -12.69 -7.44 6.15
N CYS A 46 -13.21 -8.40 5.39
CA CYS A 46 -14.46 -8.25 4.65
C CYS A 46 -15.69 -8.09 5.54
N GLN A 47 -15.58 -8.32 6.83
CA GLN A 47 -16.66 -8.09 7.80
C GLN A 47 -16.74 -6.61 8.22
N ASN A 48 -15.77 -5.78 7.86
CA ASN A 48 -15.78 -4.36 8.22
C ASN A 48 -16.79 -3.61 7.36
N PRO A 49 -17.82 -3.01 7.98
CA PRO A 49 -18.90 -2.36 7.23
C PRO A 49 -18.46 -1.09 6.49
N LEU A 50 -17.31 -0.49 6.87
CA LEU A 50 -16.80 0.69 6.16
C LEU A 50 -16.51 0.39 4.69
N LEU A 51 -16.09 -0.82 4.37
CA LEU A 51 -15.71 -1.17 2.99
C LEU A 51 -16.89 -1.05 2.03
N GLY A 52 -18.06 -1.50 2.44
CA GLY A 52 -19.27 -1.42 1.63
C GLY A 52 -19.85 0.00 1.49
N SER A 53 -19.39 0.94 2.29
CA SER A 53 -19.85 2.33 2.22
C SER A 53 -19.17 3.14 1.12
N ALA A 54 -18.15 2.60 0.48
CA ALA A 54 -17.40 3.28 -0.57
C ALA A 54 -18.08 3.14 -1.95
N ASP A 55 -17.59 3.93 -2.90
CA ASP A 55 -18.11 3.96 -4.26
C ASP A 55 -17.29 3.11 -5.22
N ILE A 56 -16.00 2.94 -4.92
CA ILE A 56 -15.06 2.19 -5.76
C ILE A 56 -13.90 1.67 -4.91
N LEU A 57 -13.27 0.62 -5.39
CA LEU A 57 -12.10 -0.03 -4.80
C LEU A 57 -10.92 0.12 -5.74
N VAL A 58 -9.84 0.71 -5.25
CA VAL A 58 -8.60 0.91 -6.03
C VAL A 58 -7.46 0.18 -5.33
N SER A 59 -6.67 -0.58 -6.07
CA SER A 59 -5.61 -1.40 -5.50
C SER A 59 -4.27 -1.17 -6.17
N SER A 60 -3.20 -1.28 -5.37
CA SER A 60 -1.85 -1.47 -5.87
C SER A 60 -1.80 -2.69 -6.80
N ALA A 61 -0.88 -2.66 -7.76
CA ALA A 61 -0.76 -3.71 -8.78
C ALA A 61 -0.01 -4.97 -8.32
N VAL A 62 0.64 -4.96 -7.15
CA VAL A 62 1.41 -6.12 -6.69
C VAL A 62 0.49 -7.21 -6.14
N THR A 63 0.92 -8.46 -6.26
CA THR A 63 0.07 -9.62 -6.00
C THR A 63 -0.55 -9.62 -4.59
N ARG A 64 0.22 -9.33 -3.55
CA ARG A 64 -0.31 -9.30 -2.17
C ARG A 64 -1.44 -8.31 -1.97
N ALA A 65 -1.36 -7.16 -2.65
CA ALA A 65 -2.41 -6.14 -2.59
C ALA A 65 -3.62 -6.54 -3.44
N LEU A 66 -3.38 -7.01 -4.66
CA LEU A 66 -4.45 -7.45 -5.55
C LEU A 66 -5.24 -8.61 -4.96
N GLU A 67 -4.57 -9.58 -4.34
CA GLU A 67 -5.26 -10.70 -3.72
C GLU A 67 -6.14 -10.22 -2.55
N THR A 68 -5.64 -9.31 -1.72
CA THR A 68 -6.45 -8.69 -0.66
C THR A 68 -7.66 -7.96 -1.25
N ALA A 69 -7.45 -7.15 -2.29
CA ALA A 69 -8.50 -6.39 -2.95
C ALA A 69 -9.55 -7.31 -3.59
N PHE A 70 -9.13 -8.45 -4.11
CA PHE A 70 -10.05 -9.44 -4.66
C PHE A 70 -11.09 -9.90 -3.64
N TYR A 71 -10.64 -10.21 -2.40
CA TYR A 71 -11.56 -10.56 -1.32
C TYR A 71 -12.56 -9.45 -1.04
N VAL A 72 -12.08 -8.21 -0.99
CA VAL A 72 -12.93 -7.05 -0.72
C VAL A 72 -13.94 -6.85 -1.85
N SER A 73 -13.51 -6.96 -3.11
CA SER A 73 -14.39 -6.81 -4.26
C SER A 73 -15.49 -7.87 -4.27
N CYS A 74 -15.15 -9.13 -3.99
CA CYS A 74 -16.13 -10.22 -3.94
C CYS A 74 -17.15 -10.02 -2.81
N ALA A 75 -16.71 -9.51 -1.67
CA ALA A 75 -17.58 -9.33 -0.51
C ALA A 75 -18.50 -8.11 -0.64
N THR A 76 -18.03 -7.03 -1.26
CA THR A 76 -18.75 -5.76 -1.33
C THR A 76 -19.47 -5.51 -2.65
N GLY A 77 -19.04 -6.19 -3.72
CA GLY A 77 -19.51 -5.89 -5.07
C GLY A 77 -18.94 -4.61 -5.67
N LEU A 78 -18.01 -3.94 -4.98
CA LEU A 78 -17.39 -2.73 -5.52
C LEU A 78 -16.58 -3.01 -6.77
N PRO A 79 -16.66 -2.13 -7.79
CA PRO A 79 -15.78 -2.26 -8.93
C PRO A 79 -14.33 -2.04 -8.52
N LEU A 80 -13.43 -2.87 -9.07
CA LEU A 80 -12.00 -2.84 -8.75
C LEU A 80 -11.23 -2.21 -9.90
N ARG A 81 -10.36 -1.26 -9.56
CA ARG A 81 -9.39 -0.66 -10.48
C ARG A 81 -7.99 -0.87 -9.94
N VAL A 82 -7.04 -1.07 -10.83
CA VAL A 82 -5.63 -1.31 -10.47
C VAL A 82 -4.83 -0.06 -10.80
N GLU A 83 -4.04 0.40 -9.81
CA GLU A 83 -3.22 1.60 -9.95
C GLU A 83 -1.75 1.30 -9.65
N PRO A 84 -0.88 1.28 -10.68
CA PRO A 84 0.55 1.02 -10.49
C PRO A 84 1.23 2.03 -9.55
N LEU A 85 0.78 3.28 -9.53
CA LEU A 85 1.37 4.33 -8.69
C LEU A 85 1.08 4.13 -7.19
N LEU A 86 0.27 3.14 -6.82
CA LEU A 86 0.02 2.79 -5.41
C LEU A 86 1.01 1.76 -4.87
N HIS A 87 2.13 1.52 -5.57
CA HIS A 87 3.17 0.61 -5.10
C HIS A 87 3.78 1.09 -3.79
N GLU A 88 4.47 0.17 -3.10
CA GLU A 88 5.14 0.51 -1.85
C GLU A 88 6.36 1.41 -2.09
N TRP A 89 6.81 2.04 -1.03
CA TRP A 89 8.03 2.81 -0.96
C TRP A 89 9.20 2.08 -1.63
N GLN A 90 9.94 2.81 -2.46
CA GLN A 90 11.02 2.24 -3.27
C GLN A 90 12.39 2.58 -2.69
N VAL A 91 13.23 1.55 -2.63
CA VAL A 91 14.66 1.65 -2.33
C VAL A 91 15.39 1.18 -3.56
N LEU A 92 16.37 1.96 -4.05
CA LEU A 92 17.05 1.66 -5.31
C LEU A 92 17.93 0.42 -5.25
N GLU A 93 18.46 0.10 -4.06
CA GLU A 93 19.28 -1.09 -3.86
C GLU A 93 18.42 -2.21 -3.27
N SER A 94 18.46 -3.39 -3.91
CA SER A 94 17.70 -4.54 -3.47
C SER A 94 18.31 -5.21 -2.25
N GLY A 95 17.51 -6.04 -1.58
CA GLY A 95 17.90 -6.84 -0.44
C GLY A 95 17.34 -6.34 0.89
N VAL A 96 17.08 -7.28 1.80
CA VAL A 96 16.48 -6.99 3.12
C VAL A 96 17.36 -6.06 3.94
N GLU A 97 18.68 -6.27 3.92
CA GLU A 97 19.64 -5.46 4.67
C GLU A 97 19.62 -4.00 4.20
N ASN A 98 19.63 -3.79 2.88
CA ASN A 98 19.56 -2.45 2.30
C ASN A 98 18.22 -1.79 2.57
N PHE A 99 17.14 -2.54 2.53
CA PHE A 99 15.81 -2.04 2.85
C PHE A 99 15.75 -1.53 4.30
N GLU A 100 16.22 -2.32 5.25
CA GLU A 100 16.20 -1.93 6.67
C GLU A 100 17.08 -0.71 6.95
N LYS A 101 18.27 -0.65 6.34
CA LYS A 101 19.15 0.49 6.45
C LYS A 101 18.53 1.76 5.88
N ALA A 102 17.93 1.65 4.69
CA ALA A 102 17.23 2.77 4.06
C ALA A 102 16.05 3.24 4.90
N ARG A 103 15.29 2.31 5.46
CA ARG A 103 14.14 2.64 6.32
C ARG A 103 14.57 3.42 7.56
N THR A 104 15.66 3.01 8.20
CA THR A 104 16.21 3.73 9.35
C THR A 104 16.58 5.17 8.98
N LEU A 105 17.30 5.35 7.86
CA LEU A 105 17.69 6.68 7.36
C LEU A 105 16.48 7.52 6.98
N PHE A 106 15.49 6.93 6.32
CA PHE A 106 14.25 7.61 5.97
C PHE A 106 13.56 8.16 7.22
N LEU A 107 13.42 7.34 8.25
CA LEU A 107 12.76 7.76 9.50
C LEU A 107 13.57 8.82 10.24
N GLU A 108 14.88 8.67 10.33
CA GLU A 108 15.77 9.64 10.98
C GLU A 108 15.74 11.00 10.27
N ASN A 109 15.59 11.01 8.96
CA ASN A 109 15.63 12.23 8.15
C ASN A 109 14.22 12.75 7.79
N ASN A 110 13.19 12.28 8.48
CA ASN A 110 11.80 12.70 8.26
C ASN A 110 11.35 12.57 6.80
N GLY A 111 11.75 11.49 6.16
CA GLY A 111 11.36 11.18 4.78
C GLY A 111 12.13 11.95 3.71
N LYS A 112 13.15 12.71 4.08
CA LYS A 112 14.00 13.44 3.13
C LYS A 112 15.22 12.61 2.76
N LEU A 113 15.72 12.82 1.56
CA LEU A 113 16.97 12.24 1.08
C LEU A 113 18.05 13.32 1.15
N LEU A 114 18.95 13.21 2.15
CA LEU A 114 20.01 14.18 2.36
C LEU A 114 21.17 13.97 1.36
N PRO A 115 21.95 15.02 1.07
CA PRO A 115 23.18 14.88 0.28
C PRO A 115 24.10 13.82 0.87
N HIS A 116 24.75 13.03 0.01
CA HIS A 116 25.68 11.97 0.40
C HIS A 116 25.06 10.82 1.19
N CYS A 117 23.74 10.67 1.14
CA CYS A 117 23.07 9.52 1.74
C CYS A 117 23.60 8.21 1.12
N PRO A 118 24.03 7.24 1.95
CA PRO A 118 24.65 6.02 1.43
C PRO A 118 23.72 5.10 0.64
N ILE A 119 22.40 5.26 0.81
CA ILE A 119 21.41 4.49 0.07
C ILE A 119 20.37 5.45 -0.50
N GLN A 120 20.07 5.30 -1.79
CA GLN A 120 19.05 6.10 -2.46
C GLN A 120 17.67 5.48 -2.24
N TYR A 121 16.71 6.30 -1.87
CA TYR A 121 15.32 5.86 -1.65
C TYR A 121 14.34 6.94 -2.08
N GLU A 122 13.11 6.52 -2.27
CA GLU A 122 12.00 7.43 -2.56
C GLU A 122 11.72 8.30 -1.32
N THR A 123 11.54 9.60 -1.53
CA THR A 123 11.23 10.53 -0.44
C THR A 123 9.76 10.48 -0.06
N ALA A 124 9.44 11.00 1.12
CA ALA A 124 8.04 11.16 1.55
C ALA A 124 7.25 12.04 0.57
N GLU A 125 7.86 13.13 0.10
CA GLU A 125 7.23 14.03 -0.86
C GLU A 125 6.91 13.33 -2.18
N GLU A 126 7.83 12.52 -2.68
CA GLU A 126 7.61 11.73 -3.91
C GLU A 126 6.47 10.72 -3.74
N MET A 127 6.39 10.04 -2.60
CA MET A 127 5.28 9.12 -2.32
C MET A 127 3.94 9.84 -2.30
N ARG A 128 3.87 10.98 -1.61
CA ARG A 128 2.63 11.77 -1.54
C ARG A 128 2.20 12.25 -2.91
N ALA A 129 3.15 12.74 -3.72
CA ALA A 129 2.86 13.26 -5.05
C ALA A 129 2.29 12.18 -5.98
N ARG A 130 2.89 10.97 -6.00
CA ARG A 130 2.37 9.89 -6.87
C ARG A 130 1.03 9.34 -6.40
N PHE A 131 0.78 9.34 -5.08
CA PHE A 131 -0.53 8.98 -4.56
C PHE A 131 -1.61 9.96 -5.05
N ILE A 132 -1.35 11.25 -4.90
CA ILE A 132 -2.29 12.29 -5.33
C ILE A 132 -2.52 12.20 -6.84
N GLU A 133 -1.46 11.98 -7.61
CA GLU A 133 -1.56 11.80 -9.07
C GLU A 133 -2.47 10.62 -9.42
N SER A 134 -2.29 9.48 -8.76
CA SER A 134 -3.12 8.30 -9.00
C SER A 134 -4.58 8.55 -8.64
N MET A 135 -4.82 9.19 -7.51
CA MET A 135 -6.18 9.40 -6.99
C MET A 135 -6.95 10.50 -7.71
N ALA A 136 -6.26 11.41 -8.40
CA ALA A 136 -6.91 12.44 -9.22
C ALA A 136 -7.83 11.84 -10.29
N LYS A 137 -7.52 10.63 -10.77
CA LYS A 137 -8.37 9.90 -11.72
C LYS A 137 -9.74 9.53 -11.16
N TYR A 138 -9.88 9.53 -9.84
CA TYR A 138 -11.07 9.10 -9.13
C TYR A 138 -11.76 10.26 -8.40
N SER A 139 -11.47 11.49 -8.80
CA SER A 139 -11.99 12.70 -8.14
C SER A 139 -13.51 12.83 -8.19
N ASP A 140 -14.18 12.12 -9.11
CA ASP A 140 -15.65 12.10 -9.18
C ASP A 140 -16.29 11.23 -8.10
N TYR A 141 -15.52 10.39 -7.41
CA TYR A 141 -16.00 9.55 -6.33
C TYR A 141 -15.78 10.23 -4.97
N GLN A 142 -16.77 10.18 -4.10
CA GLN A 142 -16.66 10.80 -2.78
C GLN A 142 -15.87 9.94 -1.80
N LYS A 143 -15.95 8.62 -1.93
CA LYS A 143 -15.34 7.68 -1.00
C LYS A 143 -14.73 6.50 -1.75
N VAL A 144 -13.45 6.28 -1.53
CA VAL A 144 -12.65 5.27 -2.24
C VAL A 144 -11.96 4.38 -1.23
N VAL A 145 -12.07 3.05 -1.39
CA VAL A 145 -11.23 2.10 -0.68
C VAL A 145 -9.92 1.97 -1.45
N VAL A 146 -8.80 2.11 -0.77
CA VAL A 146 -7.47 2.02 -1.36
C VAL A 146 -6.68 0.91 -0.66
N VAL A 147 -6.43 -0.19 -1.38
CA VAL A 147 -5.60 -1.28 -0.89
C VAL A 147 -4.16 -1.02 -1.32
N THR A 148 -3.30 -0.80 -0.34
CA THR A 148 -1.92 -0.41 -0.60
C THR A 148 -1.00 -0.86 0.53
N HIS A 149 0.04 -0.12 0.84
CA HIS A 149 1.18 -0.55 1.61
C HIS A 149 1.45 0.35 2.81
N ARG A 150 2.10 -0.22 3.82
CA ARG A 150 2.36 0.44 5.11
C ARG A 150 3.06 1.79 4.98
N MET A 151 4.17 1.86 4.25
CA MET A 151 4.95 3.10 4.18
C MET A 151 4.19 4.19 3.43
N LEU A 152 3.48 3.84 2.37
CA LEU A 152 2.66 4.80 1.63
C LEU A 152 1.53 5.34 2.51
N ILE A 153 0.81 4.45 3.20
CA ILE A 153 -0.28 4.84 4.11
C ILE A 153 0.24 5.78 5.20
N ARG A 154 1.41 5.49 5.77
CA ARG A 154 2.01 6.30 6.84
C ARG A 154 2.26 7.75 6.44
N GLN A 155 2.36 8.05 5.17
CA GLN A 155 2.54 9.43 4.71
C GLN A 155 1.29 10.29 4.93
N PHE A 156 0.14 9.66 5.17
CA PHE A 156 -1.14 10.34 5.38
C PHE A 156 -1.68 10.14 6.80
N VAL A 157 -1.27 9.07 7.48
CA VAL A 157 -1.66 8.76 8.87
C VAL A 157 -0.40 8.37 9.66
N PRO A 158 0.50 9.33 9.91
CA PRO A 158 1.87 9.04 10.35
C PRO A 158 2.01 8.45 11.76
N ASN A 159 1.01 8.63 12.61
CA ASN A 159 1.08 8.20 14.01
C ASN A 159 0.39 6.87 14.28
N GLU A 160 -0.14 6.23 13.23
CA GLU A 160 -0.86 4.98 13.38
C GLU A 160 0.06 3.78 13.26
N THR A 161 -0.23 2.73 14.04
CA THR A 161 0.32 1.41 13.79
C THR A 161 -0.49 0.77 12.68
N ILE A 162 0.17 0.31 11.64
CA ILE A 162 -0.53 -0.21 10.45
C ILE A 162 -0.23 -1.69 10.29
N ASP A 163 -1.11 -2.53 10.84
CA ASP A 163 -1.02 -3.99 10.75
C ASP A 163 -1.58 -4.49 9.41
N PHE A 164 -1.32 -5.76 9.10
CA PHE A 164 -1.89 -6.39 7.91
C PHE A 164 -3.42 -6.31 7.94
N CYS A 165 -4.01 -5.95 6.82
CA CYS A 165 -5.45 -5.78 6.63
C CYS A 165 -6.09 -4.75 7.56
N GLN A 166 -5.30 -3.84 8.13
CA GLN A 166 -5.84 -2.75 8.93
C GLN A 166 -6.57 -1.76 8.04
N VAL A 167 -7.70 -1.25 8.55
CA VAL A 167 -8.55 -0.28 7.87
C VAL A 167 -8.40 1.07 8.57
N ILE A 168 -8.07 2.12 7.82
CA ILE A 168 -7.92 3.47 8.37
C ILE A 168 -8.64 4.45 7.45
N GLU A 169 -9.64 5.15 7.97
CA GLU A 169 -10.35 6.18 7.23
C GLU A 169 -9.68 7.54 7.44
N CYS A 170 -9.53 8.29 6.37
CA CYS A 170 -9.05 9.68 6.45
C CYS A 170 -9.59 10.49 5.28
N GLU A 171 -9.45 11.81 5.36
CA GLU A 171 -9.77 12.71 4.26
C GLU A 171 -8.48 13.29 3.72
N ILE A 172 -8.36 13.30 2.39
CA ILE A 172 -7.18 13.80 1.70
C ILE A 172 -7.62 14.81 0.64
N GLU A 173 -6.91 15.91 0.57
CA GLU A 173 -7.10 16.89 -0.50
C GLU A 173 -6.32 16.45 -1.73
N ILE A 174 -7.05 16.26 -2.81
CA ILE A 174 -6.48 15.74 -4.07
C ILE A 174 -6.31 16.90 -5.08
#